data_8a536852f888fa58796c41646a55a709
#
_entry.id   8a536852f888fa58796c41646a55a709
#
_cell.length_a   1.000
_cell.length_b   1.000
_cell.length_c   1.000
_cell.angle_alpha   90.00
_cell.angle_beta   90.00
_cell.angle_gamma   90.00
#
_symmetry.space_group_name_H-M   'P 1'
#
loop_
_entity.id
_entity.type
_entity.pdbx_description
1 polymer ?
#
loop_
_entity_poly.entity_id
_entity_poly.type
_entity_poly.pdbx_seq_one_letter_code
_entity_poly.pdbx_strand_id
1 'polypeptide(L)'
;MAERLTKTGARNVFYGGSIFFFAIFVGLTAHSHYYIRTVSTDETTLTDSVARGKHIWEKHSCINCHSILGEGAYFAPELGNVWTRWGGQDDRDGARETLRSWMAAQPSGVEGRRQMPQFNLTDEEINDLADFLEWTSKIKTQNWPPNEAG
;
A
#
# COMPACT_ATOMS: atom_id res chain seq x y z
N MET A 1 -13.49 -54.16 -4.23
CA MET A 1 -12.37 -54.16 -3.28
C MET A 1 -11.68 -52.81 -3.42
N ALA A 2 -11.71 -51.98 -2.39
CA ALA A 2 -10.98 -50.71 -2.45
C ALA A 2 -9.48 -51.01 -2.40
N GLU A 3 -8.76 -50.60 -3.43
CA GLU A 3 -7.30 -50.67 -3.46
C GLU A 3 -6.75 -49.80 -2.33
N ARG A 4 -6.12 -50.44 -1.36
CA ARG A 4 -5.49 -49.69 -0.27
C ARG A 4 -4.20 -49.06 -0.78
N LEU A 5 -4.08 -47.74 -0.64
CA LEU A 5 -2.86 -46.99 -0.96
C LEU A 5 -1.67 -47.61 -0.21
N THR A 6 -0.66 -48.06 -0.95
CA THR A 6 0.56 -48.60 -0.34
C THR A 6 1.37 -47.51 0.34
N LYS A 7 2.16 -47.87 1.37
CA LYS A 7 3.04 -46.91 2.05
C LYS A 7 3.99 -46.17 1.07
N THR A 8 4.52 -46.88 0.09
CA THR A 8 5.38 -46.32 -0.96
C THR A 8 4.57 -45.39 -1.88
N GLY A 9 3.38 -45.79 -2.27
CA GLY A 9 2.48 -44.96 -3.08
C GLY A 9 2.13 -43.64 -2.36
N ALA A 10 1.71 -43.74 -1.08
CA ALA A 10 1.42 -42.57 -0.25
C ALA A 10 2.62 -41.63 -0.14
N ARG A 11 3.82 -42.17 0.11
CA ARG A 11 5.05 -41.38 0.18
C ARG A 11 5.35 -40.67 -1.13
N ASN A 12 5.25 -41.37 -2.26
CA ASN A 12 5.56 -40.78 -3.57
C ASN A 12 4.55 -39.70 -3.96
N VAL A 13 3.25 -39.87 -3.65
CA VAL A 13 2.23 -38.85 -3.85
C VAL A 13 2.50 -37.64 -2.97
N PHE A 14 2.86 -37.86 -1.70
CA PHE A 14 3.17 -36.75 -0.78
C PHE A 14 4.40 -35.94 -1.26
N TYR A 15 5.52 -36.59 -1.52
CA TYR A 15 6.74 -35.87 -1.97
C TYR A 15 6.56 -35.28 -3.36
N GLY A 16 5.97 -36.01 -4.29
CA GLY A 16 5.72 -35.52 -5.65
C GLY A 16 4.79 -34.31 -5.66
N GLY A 17 3.68 -34.39 -4.91
CA GLY A 17 2.79 -33.26 -4.73
C GLY A 17 3.45 -32.06 -4.04
N SER A 18 4.20 -32.30 -2.95
CA SER A 18 4.90 -31.24 -2.25
C SER A 18 5.93 -30.52 -3.14
N ILE A 19 6.73 -31.26 -3.88
CA ILE A 19 7.72 -30.69 -4.80
C ILE A 19 7.02 -29.91 -5.92
N PHE A 20 5.96 -30.46 -6.48
CA PHE A 20 5.20 -29.79 -7.53
C PHE A 20 4.62 -28.46 -7.09
N PHE A 21 3.91 -28.44 -5.96
CA PHE A 21 3.34 -27.19 -5.45
C PHE A 21 4.39 -26.19 -4.94
N PHE A 22 5.49 -26.71 -4.38
CA PHE A 22 6.61 -25.85 -4.01
C PHE A 22 7.25 -25.18 -5.24
N ALA A 23 7.43 -25.90 -6.34
CA ALA A 23 7.93 -25.33 -7.58
C ALA A 23 7.00 -24.25 -8.15
N ILE A 24 5.68 -24.49 -8.12
CA ILE A 24 4.68 -23.47 -8.49
C ILE A 24 4.79 -22.25 -7.58
N PHE A 25 4.87 -22.44 -6.27
CA PHE A 25 5.03 -21.35 -5.31
C PHE A 25 6.27 -20.50 -5.62
N VAL A 26 7.42 -21.13 -5.81
CA VAL A 26 8.66 -20.42 -6.14
C VAL A 26 8.54 -19.68 -7.48
N GLY A 27 7.95 -20.32 -8.49
CA GLY A 27 7.73 -19.70 -9.80
C GLY A 27 6.81 -18.47 -9.74
N LEU A 28 5.70 -18.58 -9.02
CA LEU A 28 4.78 -17.45 -8.84
C LEU A 28 5.41 -16.33 -8.01
N THR A 29 6.16 -16.66 -6.96
CA THR A 29 6.87 -15.65 -6.14
C THR A 29 7.91 -14.90 -6.98
N ALA A 30 8.70 -15.60 -7.76
CA ALA A 30 9.70 -15.00 -8.66
C ALA A 30 9.03 -14.11 -9.73
N HIS A 31 7.93 -14.59 -10.31
CA HIS A 31 7.14 -13.82 -11.28
C HIS A 31 6.54 -12.55 -10.64
N SER A 32 5.96 -12.65 -9.46
CA SER A 32 5.38 -11.50 -8.74
C SER A 32 6.46 -10.48 -8.40
N HIS A 33 7.61 -10.93 -7.93
CA HIS A 33 8.74 -10.04 -7.64
C HIS A 33 9.23 -9.31 -8.90
N TYR A 34 9.39 -10.02 -10.01
CA TYR A 34 9.75 -9.42 -11.29
C TYR A 34 8.69 -8.40 -11.74
N TYR A 35 7.39 -8.75 -11.67
CA TYR A 35 6.31 -7.88 -12.08
C TYR A 35 6.26 -6.59 -11.25
N ILE A 36 6.39 -6.70 -9.93
CA ILE A 36 6.39 -5.54 -9.02
C ILE A 36 7.51 -4.57 -9.40
N ARG A 37 8.74 -5.09 -9.61
CA ARG A 37 9.91 -4.25 -9.88
C ARG A 37 9.96 -3.64 -11.27
N THR A 38 9.33 -4.26 -12.26
CA THR A 38 9.49 -3.85 -13.67
C THR A 38 8.23 -3.28 -14.32
N VAL A 39 7.06 -3.62 -13.77
CA VAL A 39 5.77 -3.25 -14.38
C VAL A 39 4.91 -2.42 -13.43
N SER A 40 4.81 -2.83 -12.16
CA SER A 40 3.93 -2.19 -11.20
C SER A 40 4.54 -0.91 -10.62
N THR A 41 5.84 -0.92 -10.34
CA THR A 41 6.55 0.23 -9.78
C THR A 41 7.74 0.62 -10.66
N ASP A 42 8.13 1.89 -10.58
CA ASP A 42 9.41 2.37 -11.12
C ASP A 42 10.35 2.65 -9.95
N GLU A 43 11.29 1.73 -9.70
CA GLU A 43 12.24 1.84 -8.59
C GLU A 43 13.14 3.07 -8.71
N THR A 44 13.33 3.62 -9.91
CA THR A 44 14.15 4.82 -10.10
C THR A 44 13.51 6.07 -9.50
N THR A 45 12.19 6.03 -9.27
CA THR A 45 11.41 7.10 -8.65
C THR A 45 11.34 7.00 -7.13
N LEU A 46 11.88 5.93 -6.53
CA LEU A 46 11.94 5.75 -5.08
C LEU A 46 13.09 6.60 -4.50
N THR A 47 12.79 7.85 -4.24
CA THR A 47 13.75 8.81 -3.67
C THR A 47 13.86 8.70 -2.15
N ASP A 48 14.90 9.31 -1.58
CA ASP A 48 15.05 9.39 -0.11
C ASP A 48 13.86 10.10 0.55
N SER A 49 13.26 11.10 -0.11
CA SER A 49 12.07 11.79 0.37
C SER A 49 10.87 10.84 0.46
N VAL A 50 10.64 10.02 -0.57
CA VAL A 50 9.60 8.97 -0.56
C VAL A 50 9.83 7.98 0.59
N ALA A 51 11.07 7.55 0.80
CA ALA A 51 11.43 6.64 1.89
C ALA A 51 11.18 7.26 3.26
N ARG A 52 11.54 8.55 3.46
CA ARG A 52 11.24 9.28 4.70
C ARG A 52 9.73 9.46 4.89
N GLY A 53 8.99 9.78 3.83
CA GLY A 53 7.53 9.88 3.88
C GLY A 53 6.86 8.59 4.33
N LYS A 54 7.33 7.43 3.79
CA LYS A 54 6.90 6.12 4.27
C LYS A 54 7.22 5.92 5.76
N HIS A 55 8.40 6.32 6.20
CA HIS A 55 8.77 6.22 7.62
C HIS A 55 7.89 7.11 8.52
N ILE A 56 7.51 8.30 8.07
CA ILE A 56 6.55 9.18 8.77
C ILE A 56 5.18 8.47 8.89
N TRP A 57 4.70 7.87 7.82
CA TRP A 57 3.48 7.05 7.79
C TRP A 57 3.51 5.95 8.85
N GLU A 58 4.60 5.22 8.95
CA GLU A 58 4.80 4.14 9.93
C GLU A 58 4.93 4.68 11.36
N LYS A 59 5.75 5.70 11.56
CA LYS A 59 6.02 6.34 12.86
C LYS A 59 4.74 6.83 13.54
N HIS A 60 3.83 7.42 12.75
CA HIS A 60 2.58 7.95 13.26
C HIS A 60 1.42 6.94 13.19
N SER A 61 1.70 5.70 12.80
CA SER A 61 0.74 4.61 12.75
C SER A 61 -0.51 4.94 11.92
N CYS A 62 -0.35 5.66 10.81
CA CYS A 62 -1.45 6.06 9.94
C CYS A 62 -2.25 4.86 9.41
N ILE A 63 -1.60 3.71 9.26
CA ILE A 63 -2.18 2.42 8.86
C ILE A 63 -3.26 1.93 9.84
N ASN A 64 -3.26 2.39 11.09
CA ASN A 64 -4.28 2.01 12.06
C ASN A 64 -5.65 2.64 11.80
N CYS A 65 -5.72 3.64 10.94
CA CYS A 65 -6.96 4.28 10.53
C CYS A 65 -7.18 4.22 9.02
N HIS A 66 -6.13 4.38 8.24
CA HIS A 66 -6.14 4.40 6.78
C HIS A 66 -5.62 3.08 6.19
N SER A 67 -6.03 2.80 4.97
CA SER A 67 -5.39 1.78 4.13
C SER A 67 -4.61 2.42 2.98
N ILE A 68 -3.57 1.72 2.52
CA ILE A 68 -2.87 1.97 1.26
C ILE A 68 -2.80 0.66 0.51
N LEU A 69 -3.28 0.64 -0.72
CA LEU A 69 -3.32 -0.54 -1.60
C LEU A 69 -4.00 -1.76 -0.94
N GLY A 70 -5.02 -1.49 -0.13
CA GLY A 70 -5.80 -2.52 0.57
C GLY A 70 -5.19 -2.99 1.88
N GLU A 71 -3.99 -2.54 2.26
CA GLU A 71 -3.36 -2.86 3.53
C GLU A 71 -3.63 -1.75 4.55
N GLY A 72 -4.15 -2.12 5.71
CA GLY A 72 -4.46 -1.20 6.81
C GLY A 72 -5.89 -1.29 7.30
N ALA A 73 -6.29 -0.32 8.12
CA ALA A 73 -7.63 -0.24 8.67
C ALA A 73 -8.57 0.61 7.79
N TYR A 74 -9.85 0.24 7.78
CA TYR A 74 -10.89 0.92 7.01
C TYR A 74 -11.73 1.85 7.89
N PHE A 75 -11.09 2.58 8.81
CA PHE A 75 -11.76 3.62 9.61
C PHE A 75 -11.83 4.97 8.92
N ALA A 76 -10.88 5.20 8.04
CA ALA A 76 -10.71 6.39 7.26
C ALA A 76 -10.50 5.99 5.80
N PRO A 77 -10.55 6.95 4.85
CA PRO A 77 -10.42 6.63 3.43
C PRO A 77 -9.10 5.93 3.07
N GLU A 78 -9.17 5.12 2.01
CA GLU A 78 -8.00 4.58 1.31
C GLU A 78 -7.16 5.72 0.73
N LEU A 79 -5.85 5.70 0.93
CA LEU A 79 -4.95 6.78 0.55
C LEU A 79 -4.02 6.46 -0.62
N GLY A 80 -4.08 5.25 -1.20
CA GLY A 80 -3.22 4.87 -2.32
C GLY A 80 -3.38 5.77 -3.55
N ASN A 81 -4.58 6.34 -3.76
CA ASN A 81 -4.86 7.27 -4.87
C ASN A 81 -5.25 8.69 -4.41
N VAL A 82 -5.01 9.02 -3.14
CA VAL A 82 -5.41 10.33 -2.59
C VAL A 82 -4.77 11.51 -3.33
N TRP A 83 -3.53 11.35 -3.77
CA TRP A 83 -2.82 12.36 -4.56
C TRP A 83 -3.55 12.70 -5.86
N THR A 84 -4.04 11.66 -6.56
CA THR A 84 -4.84 11.82 -7.78
C THR A 84 -6.17 12.50 -7.49
N ARG A 85 -6.85 12.13 -6.39
CA ARG A 85 -8.12 12.76 -5.98
C ARG A 85 -7.97 14.24 -5.66
N TRP A 86 -6.80 14.66 -5.19
CA TRP A 86 -6.50 16.09 -4.94
C TRP A 86 -6.00 16.83 -6.18
N GLY A 87 -6.02 16.19 -7.35
CA GLY A 87 -5.57 16.80 -8.59
C GLY A 87 -4.04 16.96 -8.69
N GLY A 88 -3.28 16.25 -7.86
CA GLY A 88 -1.82 16.39 -7.76
C GLY A 88 -1.05 15.92 -9.00
N GLN A 89 -1.75 15.31 -9.97
CA GLN A 89 -1.19 14.99 -11.28
C GLN A 89 -1.04 16.24 -12.15
N ASP A 90 -1.96 17.19 -12.01
CA ASP A 90 -2.01 18.43 -12.80
C ASP A 90 -1.45 19.61 -11.99
N ASP A 91 -1.69 19.65 -10.68
CA ASP A 91 -1.23 20.69 -9.77
C ASP A 91 -0.57 20.07 -8.51
N ARG A 92 0.72 19.85 -8.60
CA ARG A 92 1.52 19.26 -7.52
C ARG A 92 1.59 20.15 -6.29
N ASP A 93 1.72 21.45 -6.50
CA ASP A 93 1.85 22.41 -5.39
C ASP A 93 0.50 22.61 -4.67
N GLY A 94 -0.59 22.65 -5.42
CA GLY A 94 -1.95 22.69 -4.85
C GLY A 94 -2.29 21.44 -4.04
N ALA A 95 -1.89 20.27 -4.49
CA ALA A 95 -2.08 19.03 -3.72
C ALA A 95 -1.25 19.00 -2.43
N ARG A 96 0.00 19.52 -2.45
CA ARG A 96 0.84 19.68 -1.24
C ARG A 96 0.20 20.65 -0.25
N GLU A 97 -0.31 21.76 -0.74
CA GLU A 97 -0.98 22.74 0.10
C GLU A 97 -2.29 22.18 0.68
N THR A 98 -3.00 21.36 -0.09
CA THR A 98 -4.17 20.63 0.40
C THR A 98 -3.80 19.70 1.55
N LEU A 99 -2.72 18.92 1.42
CA LEU A 99 -2.23 18.07 2.52
C LEU A 99 -1.86 18.91 3.75
N ARG A 100 -1.10 20.00 3.56
CA ARG A 100 -0.68 20.90 4.65
C ARG A 100 -1.87 21.46 5.40
N SER A 101 -2.82 22.02 4.67
CA SER A 101 -4.05 22.59 5.21
C SER A 101 -4.90 21.56 5.94
N TRP A 102 -5.01 20.34 5.38
CA TRP A 102 -5.70 19.23 6.01
C TRP A 102 -5.05 18.83 7.33
N MET A 103 -3.74 18.65 7.35
CA MET A 103 -3.00 18.27 8.56
C MET A 103 -3.09 19.34 9.64
N ALA A 104 -3.00 20.61 9.25
CA ALA A 104 -3.13 21.74 10.18
C ALA A 104 -4.53 21.88 10.81
N ALA A 105 -5.57 21.49 10.06
CA ALA A 105 -6.96 21.57 10.50
C ALA A 105 -7.38 20.42 11.44
N GLN A 106 -6.52 19.46 11.72
CA GLN A 106 -6.85 18.33 12.58
C GLN A 106 -6.60 18.66 14.07
N PRO A 107 -7.43 18.14 14.97
CA PRO A 107 -8.72 17.45 14.74
C PRO A 107 -9.79 18.41 14.26
N SER A 108 -10.68 17.95 13.37
CA SER A 108 -11.72 18.80 12.76
C SER A 108 -12.82 19.26 13.72
N GLY A 109 -12.88 18.75 14.94
CA GLY A 109 -13.86 19.11 15.97
C GLY A 109 -15.28 18.60 15.73
N VAL A 110 -15.51 17.71 14.78
CA VAL A 110 -16.83 17.15 14.48
C VAL A 110 -17.23 16.14 15.56
N GLU A 111 -18.20 16.52 16.39
CA GLU A 111 -18.69 15.68 17.48
C GLU A 111 -19.30 14.37 16.96
N GLY A 112 -19.09 13.27 17.72
CA GLY A 112 -19.64 11.94 17.40
C GLY A 112 -18.96 11.22 16.24
N ARG A 113 -17.91 11.78 15.63
CA ARG A 113 -17.11 11.14 14.59
C ARG A 113 -15.71 10.86 15.07
N ARG A 114 -15.13 9.74 14.61
CA ARG A 114 -13.69 9.53 14.77
C ARG A 114 -12.94 10.61 14.03
N GLN A 115 -11.91 11.13 14.65
CA GLN A 115 -11.14 12.23 14.13
C GLN A 115 -9.69 11.82 13.98
N MET A 116 -9.07 12.32 12.92
CA MET A 116 -7.62 12.25 12.76
C MET A 116 -6.98 13.12 13.85
N PRO A 117 -6.01 12.60 14.61
CA PRO A 117 -5.31 13.41 15.61
C PRO A 117 -4.40 14.43 14.95
N GLN A 118 -4.05 15.48 15.71
CA GLN A 118 -2.98 16.39 15.32
C GLN A 118 -1.62 15.73 15.55
N PHE A 119 -0.79 15.65 14.51
CA PHE A 119 0.54 15.04 14.57
C PHE A 119 1.66 16.06 14.70
N ASN A 120 1.38 17.36 14.54
CA ASN A 120 2.37 18.46 14.58
C ASN A 120 3.57 18.19 13.65
N LEU A 121 3.30 17.73 12.44
CA LEU A 121 4.33 17.51 11.44
C LEU A 121 4.97 18.82 11.01
N THR A 122 6.27 18.81 10.83
CA THR A 122 7.00 19.93 10.23
C THR A 122 6.68 20.05 8.74
N ASP A 123 6.98 21.20 8.14
CA ASP A 123 6.82 21.39 6.69
C ASP A 123 7.63 20.38 5.86
N GLU A 124 8.82 20.01 6.34
CA GLU A 124 9.64 18.99 5.70
C GLU A 124 8.99 17.61 5.78
N GLU A 125 8.49 17.21 6.95
CA GLU A 125 7.76 15.95 7.13
C GLU A 125 6.49 15.90 6.27
N ILE A 126 5.77 17.01 6.12
CA ILE A 126 4.60 17.11 5.24
C ILE A 126 5.00 16.92 3.77
N ASN A 127 6.11 17.52 3.34
CA ASN A 127 6.61 17.39 1.99
C ASN A 127 7.06 15.94 1.70
N ASP A 128 7.77 15.32 2.62
CA ASP A 128 8.18 13.92 2.50
C ASP A 128 6.96 12.98 2.44
N LEU A 129 5.95 13.21 3.30
CA LEU A 129 4.69 12.46 3.27
C LEU A 129 3.94 12.67 1.94
N ALA A 130 3.93 13.89 1.41
CA ALA A 130 3.34 14.19 0.09
C ALA A 130 4.04 13.41 -1.02
N ASP A 131 5.39 13.37 -1.01
CA ASP A 131 6.16 12.60 -2.00
C ASP A 131 5.86 11.10 -1.91
N PHE A 132 5.68 10.58 -0.71
CA PHE A 132 5.26 9.18 -0.52
C PHE A 132 3.85 8.92 -1.07
N LEU A 133 2.88 9.79 -0.79
CA LEU A 133 1.51 9.66 -1.31
C LEU A 133 1.45 9.86 -2.84
N GLU A 134 2.25 10.76 -3.38
CA GLU A 134 2.43 10.91 -4.82
C GLU A 134 2.98 9.63 -5.45
N TRP A 135 4.03 9.07 -4.87
CA TRP A 135 4.66 7.86 -5.36
C TRP A 135 3.71 6.66 -5.31
N THR A 136 2.97 6.48 -4.20
CA THR A 136 1.98 5.40 -4.10
C THR A 136 0.88 5.50 -5.15
N SER A 137 0.45 6.72 -5.49
CA SER A 137 -0.59 6.94 -6.51
C SER A 137 -0.16 6.57 -7.94
N LYS A 138 1.15 6.44 -8.17
CA LYS A 138 1.73 6.05 -9.47
C LYS A 138 1.94 4.55 -9.60
N ILE A 139 1.77 3.78 -8.54
CA ILE A 139 1.85 2.32 -8.57
C ILE A 139 0.71 1.77 -9.42
N LYS A 140 1.03 0.90 -10.38
CA LYS A 140 0.02 0.23 -11.21
C LYS A 140 -0.65 -0.88 -10.43
N THR A 141 -1.82 -0.61 -9.93
CA THR A 141 -2.59 -1.45 -9.01
C THR A 141 -3.68 -2.28 -9.68
N GLN A 142 -3.73 -2.31 -11.02
CA GLN A 142 -4.78 -3.00 -11.78
C GLN A 142 -6.21 -2.56 -11.37
N ASN A 143 -6.42 -1.24 -11.26
CA ASN A 143 -7.67 -0.58 -10.86
C ASN A 143 -8.03 -0.78 -9.37
N TRP A 144 -7.06 -0.95 -8.50
CA TRP A 144 -7.30 -0.82 -7.07
C TRP A 144 -7.06 0.65 -6.61
N PRO A 145 -7.83 1.20 -5.72
CA PRO A 145 -9.10 0.69 -5.19
C PRO A 145 -10.21 0.76 -6.25
N PRO A 146 -11.21 -0.14 -6.19
CA PRO A 146 -12.33 -0.14 -7.15
C PRO A 146 -13.27 1.05 -6.94
N ASN A 147 -13.19 1.72 -5.80
CA ASN A 147 -13.94 2.93 -5.48
C ASN A 147 -13.02 4.15 -5.58
N GLU A 148 -13.33 5.10 -6.46
CA GLU A 148 -12.54 6.32 -6.65
C GLU A 148 -12.55 7.24 -5.41
N ALA A 149 -13.55 7.13 -4.56
CA ALA A 149 -13.64 7.90 -3.33
C ALA A 149 -12.73 7.37 -2.20
N GLY A 150 -12.14 6.17 -2.37
CA GLY A 150 -11.26 5.54 -1.38
C GLY A 150 -11.98 4.63 -0.41
#